data_70a75e25c845187a636f5d4e6cfe9a31
#
_entry.id   70a75e25c845187a636f5d4e6cfe9a31
#
_cell.length_a   1.000
_cell.length_b   1.000
_cell.length_c   1.000
_cell.angle_alpha   90.00
_cell.angle_beta   90.00
_cell.angle_gamma   90.00
#
_symmetry.space_group_name_H-M   'P 1'
#
loop_
_entity.id
_entity.type
_entity.pdbx_description
1 polymer ?
#
loop_
_entity_poly.entity_id
_entity_poly.type
_entity_poly.pdbx_seq_one_letter_code
_entity_poly.pdbx_strand_id
1 'polypeptide(L)'
;MSKILIIGVGGGGIFAVENMKKVGIPEANYIGIGMGCQNLAENIPYYDLREMNGNPNLPAHPSPNLCRMLAENVEEQIGEIINKHIKD
;
A
#
# COMPACT_ATOMS: atom_id res chain seq x y z
N MET A 1 15.71 -0.81 18.68
CA MET A 1 15.30 -1.96 17.87
C MET A 1 14.96 -1.51 16.47
N SER A 2 15.51 -2.19 15.49
CA SER A 2 15.15 -1.90 14.11
C SER A 2 13.81 -2.56 13.79
N LYS A 3 12.92 -1.79 13.17
CA LYS A 3 11.64 -2.30 12.69
C LYS A 3 11.70 -2.43 11.18
N ILE A 4 11.01 -3.45 10.67
CA ILE A 4 10.93 -3.69 9.25
C ILE A 4 9.54 -3.29 8.78
N LEU A 5 9.46 -2.47 7.74
CA LEU A 5 8.20 -2.14 7.10
C LEU A 5 8.18 -2.80 5.73
N ILE A 6 7.19 -3.63 5.50
CA ILE A 6 7.01 -4.33 4.24
C ILE A 6 5.84 -3.69 3.49
N ILE A 7 6.11 -3.21 2.29
CA ILE A 7 5.14 -2.46 1.50
C ILE A 7 4.80 -3.26 0.23
N GLY A 8 3.54 -3.60 0.08
CA GLY A 8 3.05 -4.21 -1.16
C GLY A 8 2.44 -3.15 -2.06
N VAL A 9 2.92 -3.07 -3.30
CA VAL A 9 2.43 -2.09 -4.26
C VAL A 9 1.74 -2.84 -5.40
N GLY A 10 0.49 -2.45 -5.68
CA GLY A 10 -0.31 -3.11 -6.70
C GLY A 10 -0.84 -4.47 -6.25
N GLY A 11 -1.63 -5.12 -7.10
CA GLY A 11 -2.28 -6.39 -6.74
C GLY A 11 -1.31 -7.51 -6.42
N GLY A 12 -0.28 -7.69 -7.24
CA GLY A 12 0.73 -8.71 -7.03
C GLY A 12 1.57 -8.48 -5.78
N GLY A 13 1.95 -7.22 -5.55
CA GLY A 13 2.70 -6.86 -4.36
C GLY A 13 1.91 -7.06 -3.07
N ILE A 14 0.64 -6.69 -3.10
CA ILE A 14 -0.25 -6.87 -1.96
C ILE A 14 -0.46 -8.36 -1.65
N PHE A 15 -0.62 -9.17 -2.68
CA PHE A 15 -0.74 -10.62 -2.52
C PHE A 15 0.52 -11.20 -1.86
N ALA A 16 1.69 -10.74 -2.28
CA ALA A 16 2.95 -11.16 -1.68
C ALA A 16 3.04 -10.77 -0.21
N VAL A 17 2.60 -9.57 0.13
CA VAL A 17 2.59 -9.10 1.52
C VAL A 17 1.67 -9.97 2.38
N GLU A 18 0.50 -10.33 1.87
CA GLU A 18 -0.40 -11.22 2.61
C GLU A 18 0.27 -12.55 2.91
N ASN A 19 0.98 -13.11 1.94
CA ASN A 19 1.68 -14.38 2.13
C ASN A 19 2.83 -14.25 3.13
N MET A 20 3.58 -13.16 3.08
CA MET A 20 4.64 -12.89 4.03
C MET A 20 4.10 -12.77 5.45
N LYS A 21 2.95 -12.13 5.61
CA LYS A 21 2.32 -12.00 6.92
C LYS A 21 1.88 -13.34 7.47
N LYS A 22 1.40 -14.24 6.62
CA LYS A 22 1.00 -15.59 7.05
C LYS A 22 2.19 -16.38 7.59
N VAL A 23 3.36 -16.22 6.97
CA VAL A 23 4.58 -16.88 7.44
C VAL A 23 5.04 -16.27 8.76
N GLY A 24 4.84 -14.96 8.93
CA GLY A 24 5.18 -14.26 10.17
C GLY A 24 6.65 -13.88 10.23
N ILE A 25 6.95 -12.63 9.93
CA ILE A 25 8.30 -12.08 10.10
C ILE A 25 8.33 -11.28 11.39
N PRO A 26 9.19 -11.64 12.37
CA PRO A 26 9.23 -10.92 13.63
C PRO A 26 9.49 -9.44 13.46
N GLU A 27 8.77 -8.61 14.20
CA GLU A 27 8.93 -7.15 14.22
C GLU A 27 8.68 -6.45 12.89
N ALA A 28 7.94 -7.10 11.99
CA ALA A 28 7.60 -6.51 10.71
C ALA A 28 6.20 -5.90 10.75
N ASN A 29 6.07 -4.72 10.18
CA ASN A 29 4.79 -4.10 9.88
C ASN A 29 4.50 -4.24 8.39
N TYR A 30 3.23 -4.33 8.03
CA TYR A 30 2.82 -4.57 6.65
C TYR A 30 1.82 -3.52 6.22
N ILE A 31 2.01 -2.93 5.04
CA ILE A 31 1.02 -2.04 4.43
C ILE A 31 0.86 -2.37 2.95
N GLY A 32 -0.29 -2.00 2.40
CA GLY A 32 -0.55 -2.14 0.99
C GLY A 32 -0.90 -0.79 0.37
N ILE A 33 -0.40 -0.53 -0.82
CA ILE A 33 -0.71 0.67 -1.59
C ILE A 33 -1.09 0.22 -2.99
N GLY A 34 -2.25 0.64 -3.46
CA GLY A 34 -2.68 0.22 -4.78
C GLY A 34 -3.99 0.83 -5.19
N MET A 35 -4.68 0.20 -6.12
CA MET A 35 -5.95 0.65 -6.64
C MET A 35 -6.92 -0.51 -6.76
N GLY A 36 -8.03 -0.43 -6.01
CA GLY A 36 -9.12 -1.39 -6.15
C GLY A 36 -8.90 -2.78 -5.59
N CYS A 37 -7.91 -2.99 -4.76
CA CYS A 37 -7.69 -4.28 -4.12
C CYS A 37 -8.66 -4.46 -2.96
N GLN A 38 -9.56 -5.44 -3.06
CA GLN A 38 -10.65 -5.56 -2.10
C GLN A 38 -10.52 -6.71 -1.12
N ASN A 39 -9.65 -7.66 -1.36
CA ASN A 39 -9.57 -8.88 -0.54
C ASN A 39 -8.32 -8.92 0.33
N LEU A 40 -7.93 -7.79 0.86
CA LEU A 40 -6.78 -7.71 1.73
C LEU A 40 -7.11 -8.30 3.10
N ALA A 41 -6.13 -8.91 3.75
CA ALA A 41 -6.29 -9.39 5.11
C ALA A 41 -6.64 -8.21 6.02
N GLU A 42 -7.56 -8.45 6.97
CA GLU A 42 -8.10 -7.38 7.83
C GLU A 42 -7.04 -6.61 8.60
N ASN A 43 -5.91 -7.24 8.89
CA ASN A 43 -4.88 -6.63 9.71
C ASN A 43 -3.81 -5.88 8.93
N ILE A 44 -3.98 -5.73 7.62
CA ILE A 44 -3.02 -5.01 6.80
C ILE A 44 -3.64 -3.68 6.37
N PRO A 45 -3.11 -2.54 6.86
CA PRO A 45 -3.59 -1.23 6.40
C PRO A 45 -3.42 -1.09 4.89
N TYR A 46 -4.44 -0.62 4.23
CA TYR A 46 -4.44 -0.47 2.78
C TYR A 46 -4.75 0.98 2.41
N TYR A 47 -3.96 1.52 1.50
CA TYR A 47 -4.12 2.89 1.02
C TYR A 47 -4.38 2.86 -0.48
N ASP A 48 -5.54 3.35 -0.88
CA ASP A 48 -5.95 3.38 -2.29
C ASP A 48 -5.55 4.71 -2.91
N LEU A 49 -4.76 4.66 -3.98
CA LEU A 49 -4.28 5.86 -4.65
C LEU A 49 -5.42 6.73 -5.19
N ARG A 50 -6.54 6.13 -5.56
CA ARG A 50 -7.70 6.89 -6.05
C ARG A 50 -8.26 7.76 -4.94
N GLU A 51 -8.42 7.20 -3.75
CA GLU A 51 -8.93 7.96 -2.61
C GLU A 51 -7.95 9.03 -2.18
N MET A 52 -6.65 8.72 -2.18
CA MET A 52 -5.62 9.69 -1.82
C MET A 52 -5.60 10.89 -2.77
N ASN A 53 -5.95 10.68 -4.04
CA ASN A 53 -6.07 11.76 -5.01
C ASN A 53 -7.44 12.45 -4.98
N GLY A 54 -8.33 12.05 -4.06
CA GLY A 54 -9.66 12.62 -3.96
C GLY A 54 -10.59 12.21 -5.08
N ASN A 55 -10.33 11.08 -5.74
CA ASN A 55 -11.09 10.67 -6.92
C ASN A 55 -11.38 9.16 -6.89
N PRO A 56 -12.25 8.71 -5.98
CA PRO A 56 -12.51 7.27 -5.79
C PRO A 56 -13.19 6.59 -6.97
N ASN A 57 -13.68 7.37 -7.94
CA ASN A 57 -14.38 6.82 -9.10
C ASN A 57 -13.46 6.46 -10.27
N LEU A 58 -12.17 6.65 -10.12
CA LEU A 58 -11.21 6.25 -11.15
C LEU A 58 -11.22 4.72 -11.32
N PRO A 59 -10.88 4.24 -12.55
CA PRO A 59 -10.85 2.79 -12.78
C PRO A 59 -9.92 2.05 -11.84
N ALA A 60 -10.31 0.84 -11.43
CA ALA A 60 -9.50 0.00 -10.55
C ALA A 60 -8.26 -0.58 -11.25
N HIS A 61 -8.30 -0.65 -12.59
CA HIS A 61 -7.20 -1.19 -13.38
C HIS A 61 -6.77 -0.21 -14.44
N PRO A 62 -6.17 0.93 -14.04
CA PRO A 62 -5.76 1.94 -15.01
C PRO A 62 -4.48 1.53 -15.72
N SER A 63 -4.12 2.30 -16.76
CA SER A 63 -2.84 2.13 -17.43
C SER A 63 -1.68 2.35 -16.46
N PRO A 64 -0.50 1.77 -16.73
CA PRO A 64 0.67 2.03 -15.89
C PRO A 64 1.02 3.51 -15.77
N ASN A 65 0.81 4.29 -16.83
CA ASN A 65 1.08 5.73 -16.79
C ASN A 65 0.16 6.46 -15.81
N LEU A 66 -1.12 6.09 -15.77
CA LEU A 66 -2.06 6.69 -14.83
C LEU A 66 -1.70 6.32 -13.39
N CYS A 67 -1.36 5.08 -13.13
CA CYS A 67 -0.93 4.64 -11.80
C CYS A 67 0.28 5.44 -11.32
N ARG A 68 1.28 5.62 -12.19
CA ARG A 68 2.47 6.38 -11.85
C ARG A 68 2.13 7.83 -11.53
N MET A 69 1.28 8.45 -12.36
CA MET A 69 0.88 9.83 -12.15
C MET A 69 0.14 10.01 -10.84
N LEU A 70 -0.77 9.09 -10.51
CA LEU A 70 -1.51 9.15 -9.25
C LEU A 70 -0.58 9.00 -8.06
N ALA A 71 0.43 8.13 -8.15
CA ALA A 71 1.40 7.96 -7.08
C ALA A 71 2.26 9.21 -6.91
N GLU A 72 2.72 9.80 -8.02
CA GLU A 72 3.53 11.02 -7.98
C GLU A 72 2.75 12.18 -7.36
N ASN A 73 1.46 12.29 -7.64
CA ASN A 73 0.62 13.35 -7.09
C ASN A 73 0.53 13.33 -5.58
N VAL A 74 0.70 12.16 -4.96
CA VAL A 74 0.58 12.00 -3.51
C VAL A 74 1.88 11.53 -2.88
N GLU A 75 3.00 11.80 -3.53
CA GLU A 75 4.32 11.34 -3.07
C GLU A 75 4.61 11.74 -1.63
N GLU A 76 4.30 12.98 -1.25
CA GLU A 76 4.51 13.44 0.12
C GLU A 76 3.64 12.68 1.11
N GLN A 77 2.39 12.42 0.74
CA GLN A 77 1.47 11.66 1.59
C GLN A 77 1.96 10.23 1.79
N ILE A 78 2.48 9.62 0.75
CA ILE A 78 3.06 8.28 0.84
C ILE A 78 4.24 8.28 1.79
N GLY A 79 5.10 9.31 1.69
CA GLY A 79 6.23 9.46 2.61
C GLY A 79 5.80 9.57 4.07
N GLU A 80 4.74 10.32 4.32
CA GLU A 80 4.18 10.47 5.67
C GLU A 80 3.64 9.14 6.19
N ILE A 81 2.95 8.37 5.34
CA ILE A 81 2.42 7.06 5.70
C ILE A 81 3.56 6.12 6.08
N ILE A 82 4.62 6.09 5.28
CA ILE A 82 5.78 5.25 5.55
C ILE A 82 6.41 5.63 6.89
N ASN A 83 6.61 6.92 7.13
CA ASN A 83 7.17 7.39 8.39
C ASN A 83 6.31 7.01 9.59
N LYS A 84 5.00 7.10 9.46
CA LYS A 84 4.07 6.74 10.52
C LYS A 84 4.24 5.26 10.91
N HIS A 85 4.34 4.39 9.93
CA HIS A 85 4.42 2.95 10.19
C HIS A 85 5.81 2.51 10.64
N ILE A 86 6.86 3.27 10.31
CA ILE A 86 8.20 2.99 10.78
C ILE A 86 8.35 3.36 12.25
N LYS A 87 7.74 4.46 12.67
CA LYS A 87 7.86 4.95 14.05
C LYS A 87 7.09 4.10 15.06
N ASP A 88 6.09 3.42 14.61
CA ASP A 88 5.33 2.54 15.48
C ASP A 88 6.05 1.22 15.69
#